data_0765a384d51e63b6446bde819a7b120f
#
_entry.id   0765a384d51e63b6446bde819a7b120f
#
_cell.length_a   1.000
_cell.length_b   1.000
_cell.length_c   1.000
_cell.angle_alpha   90.00
_cell.angle_beta   90.00
_cell.angle_gamma   90.00
#
_symmetry.space_group_name_H-M   'P 1'
#
loop_
_entity.id
_entity.type
_entity.pdbx_description
1 polymer ?
#
loop_
_entity_poly.entity_id
_entity_poly.type
_entity_poly.pdbx_seq_one_letter_code
_entity_poly.pdbx_strand_id
1 'polypeptide(L)'
;MLKRIGLLILTNIAIVVMLNVILSIVGVVFGINWGGMAGKSINLTSLNIYALIIGFTGSIFSLLTSKMIAKSTMGLQMIDIDNPSTNLEAWLVSTVRELANRAKLPMPEVAIYEGDPNAFATGPSRSSSLVAVSTGLLQLMNKKEVEAVLGHE
;
A
#
# COMPACT_ATOMS: atom_id res chain seq x y z
N MET A 1 4.86 13.78 -7.92
CA MET A 1 5.60 12.54 -8.16
C MET A 1 6.99 12.55 -7.51
N LEU A 2 7.81 13.58 -7.73
CA LEU A 2 9.19 13.64 -7.20
C LEU A 2 9.28 13.45 -5.66
N LYS A 3 8.39 14.08 -4.89
CA LYS A 3 8.36 13.95 -3.41
C LYS A 3 8.09 12.52 -2.95
N ARG A 4 7.22 11.77 -3.64
CA ARG A 4 6.89 10.38 -3.27
C ARG A 4 8.04 9.42 -3.60
N ILE A 5 8.70 9.63 -4.73
CA ILE A 5 9.91 8.88 -5.11
C ILE A 5 11.04 9.21 -4.13
N GLY A 6 11.21 10.48 -3.77
CA GLY A 6 12.19 10.89 -2.77
C GLY A 6 11.95 10.24 -1.40
N LEU A 7 10.71 10.18 -0.93
CA LEU A 7 10.34 9.47 0.30
C LEU A 7 10.63 7.97 0.21
N LEU A 8 10.29 7.31 -0.89
CA LEU A 8 10.58 5.90 -1.09
C LEU A 8 12.09 5.63 -1.01
N ILE A 9 12.90 6.41 -1.70
CA ILE A 9 14.37 6.29 -1.67
C ILE A 9 14.88 6.53 -0.25
N LEU A 10 14.44 7.60 0.40
CA LEU A 10 14.87 7.95 1.76
C LEU A 10 14.53 6.84 2.75
N THR A 11 13.32 6.29 2.70
CA THR A 11 12.89 5.19 3.56
C THR A 11 13.73 3.95 3.36
N ASN A 12 14.02 3.58 2.12
CA ASN A 12 14.89 2.42 1.84
C ASN A 12 16.32 2.64 2.32
N ILE A 13 16.89 3.83 2.14
CA ILE A 13 18.22 4.17 2.70
C ILE A 13 18.19 4.09 4.23
N ALA A 14 17.18 4.64 4.89
CA ALA A 14 17.05 4.59 6.34
C ALA A 14 16.95 3.14 6.86
N ILE A 15 16.23 2.26 6.18
CA ILE A 15 16.15 0.82 6.52
C ILE A 15 17.53 0.15 6.42
N VAL A 16 18.26 0.41 5.33
CA VAL A 16 19.61 -0.17 5.16
C VAL A 16 20.57 0.32 6.25
N VAL A 17 20.55 1.62 6.57
CA VAL A 17 21.37 2.19 7.64
C VAL A 17 21.00 1.56 8.99
N MET A 18 19.71 1.48 9.32
CA MET A 18 19.21 0.88 10.55
C MET A 18 19.62 -0.59 10.65
N LEU A 19 19.50 -1.35 9.57
CA LEU A 19 19.90 -2.76 9.53
C LEU A 19 21.42 -2.94 9.81
N ASN A 20 22.26 -2.10 9.21
CA ASN A 20 23.70 -2.13 9.46
C ASN A 20 24.04 -1.80 10.93
N VAL A 21 23.35 -0.81 11.52
CA VAL A 21 23.52 -0.46 12.94
C VAL A 21 23.13 -1.63 13.84
N ILE A 22 21.96 -2.24 13.60
CA ILE A 22 21.49 -3.40 14.37
C ILE A 22 22.46 -4.58 14.26
N LEU A 23 22.86 -4.93 13.04
CA LEU A 23 23.83 -6.02 12.82
C LEU A 23 25.17 -5.74 13.51
N SER A 24 25.65 -4.51 13.50
CA SER A 24 26.88 -4.11 14.20
C SER A 24 26.74 -4.28 15.71
N ILE A 25 25.65 -3.81 16.29
CA ILE A 25 25.37 -3.94 17.74
C ILE A 25 25.28 -5.43 18.13
N VAL A 26 24.51 -6.21 17.39
CA VAL A 26 24.33 -7.65 17.64
C VAL A 26 25.67 -8.36 17.49
N GLY A 27 26.46 -8.02 16.49
CA GLY A 27 27.82 -8.57 16.31
C GLY A 27 28.72 -8.32 17.51
N VAL A 28 28.72 -7.09 18.05
CA VAL A 28 29.53 -6.72 19.22
C VAL A 28 29.03 -7.39 20.49
N VAL A 29 27.71 -7.36 20.74
CA VAL A 29 27.12 -7.89 22.00
C VAL A 29 27.23 -9.41 22.09
N PHE A 30 27.02 -10.11 20.99
CA PHE A 30 27.03 -11.59 20.97
C PHE A 30 28.34 -12.19 20.44
N GLY A 31 29.34 -11.37 20.11
CA GLY A 31 30.61 -11.85 19.56
C GLY A 31 30.45 -12.48 18.17
N ILE A 32 29.38 -12.14 17.42
CA ILE A 32 29.12 -12.75 16.11
C ILE A 32 29.95 -12.01 15.05
N ASN A 33 30.86 -12.72 14.44
CA ASN A 33 31.57 -12.22 13.27
C ASN A 33 30.84 -12.65 12.00
N TRP A 34 29.99 -11.75 11.48
CA TRP A 34 29.20 -11.98 10.27
C TRP A 34 30.05 -12.34 9.04
N GLY A 35 31.33 -11.93 9.02
CA GLY A 35 32.31 -12.28 7.97
C GLY A 35 32.80 -13.71 8.03
N GLY A 36 32.74 -14.37 9.21
CA GLY A 36 33.28 -15.72 9.43
C GLY A 36 32.26 -16.85 9.25
N MET A 37 30.96 -16.57 9.31
CA MET A 37 29.92 -17.61 9.29
C MET A 37 29.75 -18.35 7.96
N ALA A 38 30.28 -17.82 6.86
CA ALA A 38 30.14 -18.42 5.52
C ALA A 38 31.45 -18.96 4.95
N GLY A 39 32.51 -19.09 5.76
CA GLY A 39 33.83 -19.58 5.27
C GLY A 39 34.54 -18.66 4.26
N LYS A 40 33.92 -17.55 3.88
CA LYS A 40 34.46 -16.45 3.09
C LYS A 40 34.04 -15.15 3.75
N SER A 41 34.95 -14.19 3.85
CA SER A 41 34.64 -12.87 4.40
C SER A 41 33.45 -12.26 3.62
N ILE A 42 32.28 -12.12 4.28
CA ILE A 42 31.16 -11.40 3.69
C ILE A 42 31.58 -9.94 3.58
N ASN A 43 31.74 -9.47 2.35
CA ASN A 43 32.00 -8.06 2.09
C ASN A 43 30.70 -7.28 2.41
N LEU A 44 30.76 -6.41 3.43
CA LEU A 44 29.62 -5.56 3.83
C LEU A 44 29.07 -4.75 2.66
N THR A 45 29.92 -4.35 1.72
CA THR A 45 29.47 -3.65 0.50
C THR A 45 28.59 -4.55 -0.35
N SER A 46 28.98 -5.80 -0.55
CA SER A 46 28.17 -6.76 -1.31
C SER A 46 26.85 -7.05 -0.60
N LEU A 47 26.87 -7.21 0.74
CA LEU A 47 25.65 -7.42 1.54
C LEU A 47 24.69 -6.23 1.40
N ASN A 48 25.19 -5.00 1.44
CA ASN A 48 24.37 -3.80 1.26
C ASN A 48 23.77 -3.72 -0.16
N ILE A 49 24.53 -4.09 -1.18
CA ILE A 49 24.02 -4.14 -2.57
C ILE A 49 22.89 -5.17 -2.68
N TYR A 50 23.07 -6.38 -2.14
CA TYR A 50 22.02 -7.39 -2.12
C TYR A 50 20.79 -6.93 -1.34
N ALA A 51 20.97 -6.31 -0.18
CA ALA A 51 19.86 -5.78 0.62
C ALA A 51 19.08 -4.70 -0.12
N LEU A 52 19.75 -3.82 -0.85
CA LEU A 52 19.11 -2.82 -1.70
C LEU A 52 18.32 -3.47 -2.84
N ILE A 53 18.92 -4.40 -3.57
CA ILE A 53 18.24 -5.10 -4.67
C ILE A 53 17.01 -5.83 -4.16
N ILE A 54 17.12 -6.60 -3.08
CA ILE A 54 16.00 -7.37 -2.50
C ILE A 54 14.93 -6.41 -1.97
N GLY A 55 15.32 -5.34 -1.26
CA GLY A 55 14.41 -4.36 -0.70
C GLY A 55 13.61 -3.62 -1.78
N PHE A 56 14.26 -3.13 -2.82
CA PHE A 56 13.58 -2.47 -3.94
C PHE A 56 12.69 -3.44 -4.73
N THR A 57 13.19 -4.63 -5.03
CA THR A 57 12.42 -5.66 -5.75
C THR A 57 11.20 -6.07 -4.93
N GLY A 58 11.36 -6.31 -3.63
CA GLY A 58 10.26 -6.66 -2.73
C GLY A 58 9.22 -5.53 -2.62
N SER A 59 9.66 -4.27 -2.52
CA SER A 59 8.77 -3.11 -2.47
C SER A 59 7.95 -2.95 -3.75
N ILE A 60 8.59 -3.10 -4.92
CA ILE A 60 7.91 -3.03 -6.22
C ILE A 60 6.92 -4.18 -6.34
N PHE A 61 7.33 -5.41 -6.01
CA PHE A 61 6.46 -6.58 -6.05
C PHE A 61 5.25 -6.42 -5.12
N SER A 62 5.46 -5.97 -3.88
CA SER A 62 4.40 -5.68 -2.91
C SER A 62 3.41 -4.63 -3.45
N LEU A 63 3.92 -3.56 -4.05
CA LEU A 63 3.09 -2.51 -4.64
C LEU A 63 2.25 -3.05 -5.81
N LEU A 64 2.85 -3.82 -6.71
CA LEU A 64 2.17 -4.40 -7.88
C LEU A 64 1.08 -5.40 -7.47
N THR A 65 1.31 -6.15 -6.39
CA THR A 65 0.37 -7.18 -5.90
C THR A 65 -0.65 -6.64 -4.88
N SER A 66 -0.50 -5.40 -4.40
CA SER A 66 -1.32 -4.81 -3.33
C SER A 66 -2.82 -4.91 -3.59
N LYS A 67 -3.25 -4.58 -4.80
CA LYS A 67 -4.65 -4.63 -5.23
C LYS A 67 -5.19 -6.07 -5.29
N MET A 68 -4.39 -7.01 -5.79
CA MET A 68 -4.76 -8.42 -5.86
C MET A 68 -4.89 -9.02 -4.45
N ILE A 69 -3.95 -8.68 -3.56
CA ILE A 69 -3.98 -9.11 -2.16
C ILE A 69 -5.22 -8.54 -1.46
N ALA A 70 -5.49 -7.25 -1.60
CA ALA A 70 -6.68 -6.64 -1.02
C ALA A 70 -7.97 -7.35 -1.49
N LYS A 71 -8.11 -7.62 -2.78
CA LYS A 71 -9.26 -8.33 -3.35
C LYS A 71 -9.42 -9.73 -2.76
N SER A 72 -8.33 -10.47 -2.59
CA SER A 72 -8.37 -11.86 -2.13
C SER A 72 -8.52 -12.02 -0.62
N THR A 73 -7.98 -11.07 0.18
CA THR A 73 -7.94 -11.21 1.65
C THR A 73 -9.11 -10.53 2.35
N MET A 74 -9.67 -9.47 1.77
CA MET A 74 -10.71 -8.66 2.41
C MET A 74 -12.14 -8.99 1.95
N GLY A 75 -12.32 -9.99 1.11
CA GLY A 75 -13.65 -10.39 0.64
C GLY A 75 -14.38 -9.26 -0.10
N LEU A 76 -13.65 -8.49 -0.92
CA LEU A 76 -14.19 -7.32 -1.60
C LEU A 76 -15.28 -7.71 -2.60
N GLN A 77 -16.46 -7.11 -2.44
CA GLN A 77 -17.53 -7.15 -3.43
C GLN A 77 -17.33 -5.99 -4.40
N MET A 78 -16.85 -6.33 -5.60
CA MET A 78 -16.58 -5.34 -6.65
C MET A 78 -17.89 -4.82 -7.22
N ILE A 79 -18.01 -3.49 -7.34
CA ILE A 79 -19.17 -2.83 -7.94
C ILE A 79 -18.93 -2.66 -9.43
N ASP A 80 -19.91 -3.06 -10.24
CA ASP A 80 -19.91 -2.71 -11.65
C ASP A 80 -20.16 -1.19 -11.81
N ILE A 81 -19.15 -0.48 -12.29
CA ILE A 81 -19.17 0.98 -12.40
C ILE A 81 -20.17 1.46 -13.45
N ASP A 82 -20.44 0.62 -14.46
CA ASP A 82 -21.34 0.95 -15.57
C ASP A 82 -22.77 0.49 -15.28
N ASN A 83 -22.94 -0.52 -14.43
CA ASN A 83 -24.27 -1.07 -14.10
C ASN A 83 -24.38 -1.44 -12.61
N PRO A 84 -24.41 -0.45 -11.68
CA PRO A 84 -24.57 -0.70 -10.25
C PRO A 84 -25.87 -1.42 -9.93
N SER A 85 -25.81 -2.44 -9.09
CA SER A 85 -26.97 -3.31 -8.77
C SER A 85 -27.95 -2.68 -7.77
N THR A 86 -27.50 -1.73 -6.98
CA THR A 86 -28.30 -1.10 -5.92
C THR A 86 -28.20 0.43 -5.94
N ASN A 87 -29.18 1.10 -5.33
CA ASN A 87 -29.15 2.57 -5.17
C ASN A 87 -27.94 3.05 -4.35
N LEU A 88 -27.47 2.23 -3.40
CA LEU A 88 -26.30 2.52 -2.59
C LEU A 88 -25.03 2.46 -3.46
N GLU A 89 -24.89 1.42 -4.25
CA GLU A 89 -23.77 1.27 -5.19
C GLU A 89 -23.74 2.40 -6.22
N ALA A 90 -24.91 2.74 -6.81
CA ALA A 90 -25.00 3.84 -7.76
C ALA A 90 -24.59 5.18 -7.15
N TRP A 91 -25.01 5.45 -5.91
CA TRP A 91 -24.57 6.64 -5.18
C TRP A 91 -23.06 6.61 -4.90
N LEU A 92 -22.53 5.48 -4.44
CA LEU A 92 -21.10 5.34 -4.13
C LEU A 92 -20.23 5.55 -5.38
N VAL A 93 -20.59 4.91 -6.50
CA VAL A 93 -19.91 5.07 -7.78
C VAL A 93 -19.96 6.53 -8.26
N SER A 94 -21.12 7.19 -8.16
CA SER A 94 -21.24 8.60 -8.55
C SER A 94 -20.39 9.51 -7.70
N THR A 95 -20.34 9.28 -6.38
CA THR A 95 -19.52 10.04 -5.43
C THR A 95 -18.03 9.87 -5.73
N VAL A 96 -17.56 8.64 -5.90
CA VAL A 96 -16.15 8.36 -6.24
C VAL A 96 -15.79 8.96 -7.60
N ARG A 97 -16.67 8.89 -8.59
CA ARG A 97 -16.47 9.49 -9.91
C ARG A 97 -16.32 11.02 -9.83
N GLU A 98 -17.15 11.67 -9.04
CA GLU A 98 -17.06 13.12 -8.84
C GLU A 98 -15.76 13.51 -8.14
N LEU A 99 -15.36 12.80 -7.09
CA LEU A 99 -14.10 13.03 -6.39
C LEU A 99 -12.88 12.80 -7.29
N ALA A 100 -12.88 11.72 -8.07
CA ALA A 100 -11.82 11.42 -9.02
C ALA A 100 -11.70 12.52 -10.09
N ASN A 101 -12.82 13.00 -10.64
CA ASN A 101 -12.85 14.09 -11.61
C ASN A 101 -12.32 15.40 -11.01
N ARG A 102 -12.74 15.75 -9.79
CA ARG A 102 -12.20 16.93 -9.07
C ARG A 102 -10.69 16.83 -8.84
N ALA A 103 -10.18 15.63 -8.56
CA ALA A 103 -8.75 15.37 -8.37
C ALA A 103 -7.98 15.18 -9.71
N LYS A 104 -8.65 15.20 -10.86
CA LYS A 104 -8.09 14.89 -12.18
C LYS A 104 -7.41 13.51 -12.23
N LEU A 105 -8.05 12.54 -11.62
CA LEU A 105 -7.61 11.15 -11.59
C LEU A 105 -8.53 10.29 -12.47
N PRO A 106 -8.02 9.20 -13.04
CA PRO A 106 -8.87 8.18 -13.65
C PRO A 106 -9.82 7.58 -12.61
N MET A 107 -11.00 7.13 -13.07
CA MET A 107 -11.96 6.45 -12.21
C MET A 107 -11.34 5.19 -11.61
N PRO A 108 -11.25 5.06 -10.28
CA PRO A 108 -10.79 3.84 -9.64
C PRO A 108 -11.86 2.75 -9.70
N GLU A 109 -11.46 1.50 -9.50
CA GLU A 109 -12.41 0.44 -9.16
C GLU A 109 -13.02 0.74 -7.79
N VAL A 110 -14.30 0.38 -7.60
CA VAL A 110 -15.02 0.60 -6.36
C VAL A 110 -15.48 -0.73 -5.80
N ALA A 111 -15.32 -0.92 -4.49
CA ALA A 111 -15.75 -2.12 -3.81
C ALA A 111 -16.37 -1.82 -2.44
N ILE A 112 -17.21 -2.73 -1.97
CA ILE A 112 -17.72 -2.78 -0.61
C ILE A 112 -17.20 -4.07 0.04
N TYR A 113 -16.95 -4.04 1.35
CA TYR A 113 -16.57 -5.22 2.12
C TYR A 113 -17.24 -5.22 3.50
N GLU A 114 -17.40 -6.39 4.07
CA GLU A 114 -17.90 -6.51 5.44
C GLU A 114 -16.80 -6.26 6.45
N GLY A 115 -17.04 -5.39 7.41
CA GLY A 115 -16.06 -5.09 8.45
C GLY A 115 -16.40 -3.84 9.26
N ASP A 116 -15.54 -3.58 10.25
CA ASP A 116 -15.59 -2.38 11.08
C ASP A 116 -15.50 -1.10 10.24
N PRO A 117 -15.98 0.05 10.77
CA PRO A 117 -15.99 1.31 10.04
C PRO A 117 -14.62 1.70 9.52
N ASN A 118 -14.41 1.55 8.21
CA ASN A 118 -13.14 1.86 7.55
C ASN A 118 -13.35 2.08 6.04
N ALA A 119 -12.42 2.83 5.44
CA ALA A 119 -12.25 2.92 3.99
C ALA A 119 -10.76 2.90 3.66
N PHE A 120 -10.41 2.48 2.47
CA PHE A 120 -9.02 2.52 2.01
C PHE A 120 -8.93 2.61 0.49
N ALA A 121 -7.83 3.18 0.03
CA ALA A 121 -7.43 3.13 -1.36
C ALA A 121 -6.13 2.35 -1.52
N THR A 122 -6.03 1.55 -2.57
CA THR A 122 -4.83 0.79 -2.89
C THR A 122 -4.64 0.66 -4.40
N GLY A 123 -3.42 0.39 -4.83
CA GLY A 123 -3.11 0.15 -6.23
C GLY A 123 -1.69 0.60 -6.60
N PRO A 124 -1.10 -0.01 -7.62
CA PRO A 124 0.26 0.27 -8.06
C PRO A 124 0.40 1.62 -8.78
N SER A 125 -0.70 2.14 -9.32
CA SER A 125 -0.69 3.39 -10.09
C SER A 125 -2.05 4.08 -10.04
N ARG A 126 -2.07 5.36 -10.47
CA ARG A 126 -3.33 6.13 -10.58
C ARG A 126 -4.34 5.51 -11.52
N SER A 127 -3.88 4.84 -12.58
CA SER A 127 -4.74 4.17 -13.58
C SER A 127 -5.14 2.76 -13.15
N SER A 128 -4.54 2.21 -12.09
CA SER A 128 -4.84 0.89 -11.55
C SER A 128 -5.06 0.98 -10.04
N SER A 129 -6.03 1.80 -9.64
CA SER A 129 -6.40 2.02 -8.24
C SER A 129 -7.75 1.39 -7.92
N LEU A 130 -7.95 1.11 -6.65
CA LEU A 130 -9.15 0.56 -6.06
C LEU A 130 -9.47 1.38 -4.81
N VAL A 131 -10.74 1.75 -4.64
CA VAL A 131 -11.28 2.34 -3.42
C VAL A 131 -12.29 1.35 -2.85
N ALA A 132 -12.14 1.02 -1.58
CA ALA A 132 -13.04 0.10 -0.88
C ALA A 132 -13.60 0.74 0.39
N VAL A 133 -14.86 0.48 0.66
CA VAL A 133 -15.60 1.02 1.82
C VAL A 133 -16.23 -0.14 2.58
N SER A 134 -16.12 -0.12 3.91
CA SER A 134 -16.77 -1.13 4.73
C SER A 134 -18.26 -0.88 4.91
N THR A 135 -19.01 -1.96 5.11
CA THR A 135 -20.43 -1.88 5.52
C THR A 135 -20.58 -1.14 6.84
N GLY A 136 -19.65 -1.31 7.79
CA GLY A 136 -19.66 -0.59 9.05
C GLY A 136 -19.55 0.93 8.87
N LEU A 137 -18.72 1.42 7.95
CA LEU A 137 -18.62 2.85 7.66
C LEU A 137 -19.93 3.38 7.05
N LEU A 138 -20.51 2.65 6.10
CA LEU A 138 -21.77 3.02 5.43
C LEU A 138 -22.98 3.02 6.37
N GLN A 139 -22.93 2.25 7.45
CA GLN A 139 -23.97 2.23 8.49
C GLN A 139 -23.78 3.33 9.52
N LEU A 140 -22.53 3.66 9.86
CA LEU A 140 -22.19 4.61 10.92
C LEU A 140 -22.30 6.05 10.46
N MET A 141 -21.91 6.32 9.21
CA MET A 141 -21.77 7.69 8.68
C MET A 141 -22.87 8.03 7.67
N ASN A 142 -23.27 9.30 7.68
CA ASN A 142 -24.14 9.80 6.64
C ASN A 142 -23.37 10.02 5.32
N LYS A 143 -24.13 10.24 4.23
CA LYS A 143 -23.54 10.36 2.88
C LYS A 143 -22.46 11.44 2.75
N LYS A 144 -22.62 12.59 3.43
CA LYS A 144 -21.63 13.68 3.37
C LYS A 144 -20.34 13.33 4.12
N GLU A 145 -20.48 12.62 5.23
CA GLU A 145 -19.32 12.13 6.01
C GLU A 145 -18.54 11.07 5.24
N VAL A 146 -19.25 10.12 4.62
CA VAL A 146 -18.60 9.12 3.74
C VAL A 146 -17.92 9.79 2.55
N GLU A 147 -18.55 10.80 1.92
CA GLU A 147 -17.92 11.59 0.84
C GLU A 147 -16.61 12.25 1.32
N ALA A 148 -16.61 12.80 2.54
CA ALA A 148 -15.40 13.43 3.10
C ALA A 148 -14.28 12.40 3.35
N VAL A 149 -14.61 11.21 3.85
CA VAL A 149 -13.64 10.10 4.02
C VAL A 149 -13.08 9.67 2.67
N LEU A 150 -13.95 9.44 1.69
CA LEU A 150 -13.53 9.05 0.34
C LEU A 150 -12.68 10.13 -0.36
N GLY A 151 -12.93 11.40 -0.06
CA GLY A 151 -12.12 12.51 -0.56
C GLY A 151 -10.72 12.58 0.05
N HIS A 152 -10.52 11.94 1.21
CA HIS A 152 -9.21 11.81 1.86
C HIS A 152 -8.39 10.68 1.25
N GLU A 153 -9.03 9.56 0.88
CA GLU A 153 -8.38 8.40 0.25
C GLU A 153 -7.89 8.69 -1.17
#